data_5793c59630087f64506d8614a54e3144
#
_entry.id   5793c59630087f64506d8614a54e3144
#
_cell.length_a   1.000
_cell.length_b   1.000
_cell.length_c   1.000
_cell.angle_alpha   90.00
_cell.angle_beta   90.00
_cell.angle_gamma   90.00
#
_symmetry.space_group_name_H-M   'P 1'
#
loop_
_entity.id
_entity.type
_entity.pdbx_description
1 polymer ?
#
loop_
_entity_poly.entity_id
_entity_poly.type
_entity_poly.pdbx_seq_one_letter_code
_entity_poly.pdbx_strand_id
1 'polypeptide(L)'
;MLVFLCVVSLLRLASGATVPDQEEELFQNSCLMGWYDFNGRCYKYVASPVVWANAESYCVSEGANLASVHSESEQMFISTLIKSFDPAERPTWIGLSDVHMEGRWMWSDGSEVDFAKWYEAQPNGGVTENCVTTHFSGPKWFDRACNSNLYSFVCAKRLCK
;
A
#
# COMPACT_ATOMS: atom_id res chain seq x y z
N MET A 1 3.62 9.78 18.75
CA MET A 1 3.77 8.36 18.39
C MET A 1 2.52 7.64 18.87
N LEU A 2 1.48 7.61 18.02
CA LEU A 2 0.22 6.92 18.34
C LEU A 2 0.35 5.46 17.86
N VAL A 3 0.45 4.55 18.82
CA VAL A 3 0.35 3.12 18.56
C VAL A 3 -1.14 2.84 18.35
N PHE A 4 -1.57 2.56 17.12
CA PHE A 4 -2.88 2.00 16.87
C PHE A 4 -2.92 0.58 17.40
N LEU A 5 -3.43 0.43 18.62
CA LEU A 5 -3.81 -0.85 19.16
C LEU A 5 -5.01 -1.36 18.35
N CYS A 6 -4.85 -2.50 17.69
CA CYS A 6 -5.99 -3.29 17.19
C CYS A 6 -6.79 -3.77 18.43
N VAL A 7 -7.67 -2.93 18.95
CA VAL A 7 -8.57 -3.31 20.04
C VAL A 7 -9.78 -4.00 19.46
N VAL A 8 -9.78 -5.31 19.45
CA VAL A 8 -11.01 -6.10 19.27
C VAL A 8 -11.72 -6.11 20.62
N SER A 9 -12.83 -5.38 20.73
CA SER A 9 -13.72 -5.43 21.89
C SER A 9 -14.34 -6.83 22.01
N LEU A 10 -13.85 -7.63 22.97
CA LEU A 10 -14.46 -8.88 23.37
C LEU A 10 -15.65 -8.61 24.28
N LEU A 11 -16.87 -8.66 23.74
CA LEU A 11 -18.07 -8.90 24.53
C LEU A 11 -18.11 -10.39 24.93
N ARG A 12 -17.65 -10.72 26.13
CA ARG A 12 -17.82 -12.06 26.71
C ARG A 12 -19.27 -12.18 27.21
N LEU A 13 -20.10 -12.93 26.49
CA LEU A 13 -21.29 -13.55 27.06
C LEU A 13 -20.90 -14.93 27.54
N ALA A 14 -20.98 -15.12 28.85
CA ALA A 14 -20.73 -16.41 29.51
C ALA A 14 -21.87 -17.38 29.17
N SER A 15 -21.54 -18.47 28.49
CA SER A 15 -22.26 -19.75 28.56
C SER A 15 -21.35 -20.84 28.04
N GLY A 16 -21.11 -21.86 28.90
CA GLY A 16 -20.13 -22.89 28.67
C GLY A 16 -20.39 -23.77 27.45
N ALA A 17 -19.42 -23.74 26.56
CA ALA A 17 -19.00 -24.83 25.70
C ALA A 17 -17.59 -24.44 25.22
N THR A 18 -16.59 -25.23 25.57
CA THR A 18 -15.22 -25.11 25.04
C THR A 18 -15.23 -25.47 23.57
N VAL A 19 -15.36 -24.44 22.69
CA VAL A 19 -15.00 -24.56 21.29
C VAL A 19 -13.51 -24.26 21.19
N PRO A 20 -12.71 -25.07 20.49
CA PRO A 20 -11.26 -24.91 20.51
C PRO A 20 -10.85 -23.59 19.86
N ASP A 21 -9.95 -22.91 20.55
CA ASP A 21 -9.28 -21.63 20.26
C ASP A 21 -8.55 -21.57 18.89
N GLN A 22 -8.67 -22.58 18.07
CA GLN A 22 -7.94 -22.73 16.80
C GLN A 22 -8.61 -22.05 15.60
N GLU A 23 -9.91 -21.84 15.63
CA GLU A 23 -10.59 -21.14 14.51
C GLU A 23 -10.40 -19.61 14.59
N GLU A 24 -10.31 -19.02 15.78
CA GLU A 24 -10.02 -17.58 15.92
C GLU A 24 -8.56 -17.24 15.52
N GLU A 25 -7.60 -18.11 15.80
CA GLU A 25 -6.21 -17.92 15.35
C GLU A 25 -6.04 -18.01 13.83
N LEU A 26 -6.85 -18.82 13.14
CA LEU A 26 -6.79 -18.92 11.68
C LEU A 26 -7.28 -17.64 10.98
N PHE A 27 -8.28 -16.96 11.54
CA PHE A 27 -8.79 -15.69 10.99
C PHE A 27 -7.88 -14.51 11.28
N GLN A 28 -7.05 -14.56 12.32
CA GLN A 28 -6.11 -13.49 12.66
C GLN A 28 -4.83 -13.48 11.79
N ASN A 29 -4.52 -14.58 11.11
CA ASN A 29 -3.29 -14.75 10.32
C ASN A 29 -3.49 -14.67 8.80
N SER A 30 -4.64 -14.22 8.32
CA SER A 30 -4.91 -14.09 6.89
C SER A 30 -5.44 -12.71 6.53
N CYS A 31 -5.16 -12.27 5.31
CA CYS A 31 -5.72 -11.05 4.78
C CYS A 31 -7.23 -11.22 4.53
N LEU A 32 -7.99 -10.14 4.74
CA LEU A 32 -9.41 -10.10 4.43
C LEU A 32 -9.65 -10.32 2.93
N MET A 33 -10.86 -10.74 2.57
CA MET A 33 -11.26 -10.91 1.17
C MET A 33 -10.94 -9.66 0.33
N GLY A 34 -10.33 -9.85 -0.83
CA GLY A 34 -9.88 -8.78 -1.72
C GLY A 34 -8.51 -8.17 -1.36
N TRP A 35 -7.88 -8.69 -0.31
CA TRP A 35 -6.51 -8.37 0.06
C TRP A 35 -5.61 -9.60 -0.13
N TYR A 36 -4.38 -9.38 -0.55
CA TYR A 36 -3.41 -10.41 -0.91
C TYR A 36 -2.21 -10.38 0.02
N ASP A 37 -1.87 -11.53 0.60
CA ASP A 37 -0.76 -11.65 1.56
C ASP A 37 0.60 -11.68 0.86
N PHE A 38 1.53 -10.93 1.41
CA PHE A 38 2.94 -11.07 1.11
C PHE A 38 3.78 -10.60 2.31
N ASN A 39 4.63 -11.48 2.84
CA ASN A 39 5.54 -11.21 3.95
C ASN A 39 4.89 -10.55 5.18
N GLY A 40 3.69 -11.02 5.57
CA GLY A 40 2.98 -10.50 6.73
C GLY A 40 2.37 -9.11 6.54
N ARG A 41 2.19 -8.69 5.29
CA ARG A 41 1.43 -7.51 4.88
C ARG A 41 0.32 -7.91 3.93
N CYS A 42 -0.77 -7.17 3.97
CA CYS A 42 -1.90 -7.33 3.07
C CYS A 42 -1.94 -6.19 2.05
N TYR A 43 -2.08 -6.53 0.78
CA TYR A 43 -2.10 -5.59 -0.34
C TYR A 43 -3.41 -5.66 -1.10
N LYS A 44 -3.88 -4.52 -1.58
CA LYS A 44 -5.11 -4.41 -2.38
C LYS A 44 -4.87 -3.49 -3.56
N TYR A 45 -5.09 -3.99 -4.78
CA TYR A 45 -5.16 -3.14 -5.97
C TYR A 45 -6.56 -2.53 -6.10
N VAL A 46 -6.61 -1.24 -6.36
CA VAL A 46 -7.87 -0.50 -6.53
C VAL A 46 -7.91 0.11 -7.93
N ALA A 47 -8.78 -0.45 -8.78
CA ALA A 47 -8.95 -0.06 -10.17
C ALA A 47 -9.86 1.19 -10.30
N SER A 48 -9.55 2.24 -9.57
CA SER A 48 -10.29 3.51 -9.58
C SER A 48 -9.30 4.67 -9.75
N PRO A 49 -9.11 5.19 -10.96
CA PRO A 49 -8.18 6.27 -11.21
C PRO A 49 -8.58 7.55 -10.48
N VAL A 50 -7.74 7.98 -9.55
CA VAL A 50 -7.91 9.20 -8.75
C VAL A 50 -6.56 9.91 -8.57
N VAL A 51 -6.58 11.15 -8.07
CA VAL A 51 -5.36 11.86 -7.65
C VAL A 51 -4.76 11.20 -6.40
N TRP A 52 -3.45 11.38 -6.18
CA TRP A 52 -2.70 10.69 -5.14
C TRP A 52 -3.32 10.87 -3.74
N ALA A 53 -3.70 12.07 -3.36
CA ALA A 53 -4.29 12.34 -2.05
C ALA A 53 -5.62 11.61 -1.82
N ASN A 54 -6.44 11.45 -2.87
CA ASN A 54 -7.69 10.69 -2.79
C ASN A 54 -7.42 9.18 -2.69
N ALA A 55 -6.38 8.69 -3.37
CA ALA A 55 -5.93 7.31 -3.25
C ALA A 55 -5.47 7.00 -1.82
N GLU A 56 -4.65 7.87 -1.21
CA GLU A 56 -4.23 7.73 0.19
C GLU A 56 -5.42 7.78 1.14
N SER A 57 -6.33 8.74 0.97
CA SER A 57 -7.55 8.84 1.79
C SER A 57 -8.42 7.58 1.71
N TYR A 58 -8.52 6.98 0.52
CA TYR A 58 -9.22 5.70 0.37
C TYR A 58 -8.51 4.60 1.15
N CYS A 59 -7.18 4.44 1.01
CA CYS A 59 -6.44 3.43 1.75
C CYS A 59 -6.58 3.62 3.26
N VAL A 60 -6.52 4.86 3.76
CA VAL A 60 -6.73 5.19 5.18
C VAL A 60 -8.12 4.77 5.65
N SER A 61 -9.17 4.95 4.85
CA SER A 61 -10.53 4.50 5.19
C SER A 61 -10.66 2.98 5.31
N GLU A 62 -9.77 2.23 4.66
CA GLU A 62 -9.66 0.76 4.75
C GLU A 62 -8.70 0.29 5.87
N GLY A 63 -8.22 1.22 6.73
CA GLY A 63 -7.23 0.93 7.77
C GLY A 63 -5.85 0.58 7.21
N ALA A 64 -5.47 1.20 6.09
CA ALA A 64 -4.24 0.99 5.35
C ALA A 64 -3.62 2.34 4.93
N ASN A 65 -2.51 2.30 4.19
CA ASN A 65 -1.95 3.43 3.46
C ASN A 65 -1.69 3.00 2.01
N LEU A 66 -1.39 3.93 1.14
CA LEU A 66 -0.75 3.59 -0.14
C LEU A 66 0.51 2.76 0.13
N ALA A 67 0.77 1.77 -0.70
CA ALA A 67 1.82 0.79 -0.45
C ALA A 67 3.20 1.44 -0.39
N SER A 68 3.93 1.21 0.72
CA SER A 68 5.37 1.37 0.79
C SER A 68 6.06 0.11 0.25
N VAL A 69 7.29 0.25 -0.25
CA VAL A 69 8.05 -0.85 -0.88
C VAL A 69 9.47 -0.87 -0.29
N HIS A 70 9.87 -2.00 0.27
CA HIS A 70 11.10 -2.15 1.04
C HIS A 70 12.07 -3.20 0.48
N SER A 71 11.71 -3.85 -0.61
CA SER A 71 12.57 -4.87 -1.25
C SER A 71 12.20 -5.10 -2.71
N GLU A 72 13.14 -5.69 -3.45
CA GLU A 72 12.89 -6.14 -4.81
C GLU A 72 11.76 -7.19 -4.89
N SER A 73 11.72 -8.13 -3.95
CA SER A 73 10.68 -9.15 -3.89
C SER A 73 9.29 -8.57 -3.65
N GLU A 74 9.18 -7.54 -2.82
CA GLU A 74 7.94 -6.81 -2.58
C GLU A 74 7.51 -6.01 -3.82
N GLN A 75 8.44 -5.34 -4.50
CA GLN A 75 8.17 -4.67 -5.76
C GLN A 75 7.65 -5.66 -6.82
N MET A 76 8.25 -6.83 -6.93
CA MET A 76 7.84 -7.86 -7.89
C MET A 76 6.46 -8.44 -7.54
N PHE A 77 6.16 -8.60 -6.25
CA PHE A 77 4.82 -9.00 -5.81
C PHE A 77 3.77 -7.96 -6.20
N ILE A 78 4.01 -6.67 -5.90
CA ILE A 78 3.10 -5.56 -6.28
C ILE A 78 2.91 -5.53 -7.79
N SER A 79 3.97 -5.73 -8.56
CA SER A 79 3.91 -5.80 -10.03
C SER A 79 3.02 -6.93 -10.52
N THR A 80 3.16 -8.10 -9.94
CA THR A 80 2.33 -9.27 -10.27
C THR A 80 0.85 -9.02 -9.89
N LEU A 81 0.63 -8.39 -8.74
CA LEU A 81 -0.71 -8.01 -8.30
C LEU A 81 -1.35 -7.03 -9.29
N ILE A 82 -0.67 -5.96 -9.68
CA ILE A 82 -1.16 -4.98 -10.66
C ILE A 82 -1.50 -5.70 -11.96
N LYS A 83 -0.59 -6.51 -12.50
CA LYS A 83 -0.76 -7.22 -13.76
C LYS A 83 -1.96 -8.17 -13.75
N SER A 84 -2.29 -8.75 -12.62
CA SER A 84 -3.45 -9.65 -12.49
C SER A 84 -4.79 -8.93 -12.65
N PHE A 85 -4.84 -7.62 -12.35
CA PHE A 85 -6.03 -6.78 -12.47
C PHE A 85 -5.99 -5.84 -13.67
N ASP A 86 -4.80 -5.39 -14.06
CA ASP A 86 -4.55 -4.53 -15.21
C ASP A 86 -3.42 -5.12 -16.07
N PRO A 87 -3.76 -6.01 -17.03
CA PRO A 87 -2.76 -6.60 -17.92
C PRO A 87 -1.99 -5.59 -18.79
N ALA A 88 -2.52 -4.36 -18.93
CA ALA A 88 -1.84 -3.27 -19.63
C ALA A 88 -0.75 -2.61 -18.77
N GLU A 89 -0.67 -2.98 -17.49
CA GLU A 89 0.34 -2.48 -16.54
C GLU A 89 0.44 -0.95 -16.54
N ARG A 90 -0.71 -0.26 -16.51
CA ARG A 90 -0.76 1.20 -16.50
C ARG A 90 -0.14 1.78 -15.24
N PRO A 91 0.34 3.03 -15.26
CA PRO A 91 0.87 3.69 -14.08
C PRO A 91 -0.07 3.57 -12.88
N THR A 92 0.49 3.20 -11.74
CA THR A 92 -0.25 2.89 -10.53
C THR A 92 0.41 3.60 -9.35
N TRP A 93 -0.36 4.36 -8.56
CA TRP A 93 0.15 5.07 -7.39
C TRP A 93 0.68 4.10 -6.33
N ILE A 94 1.80 4.49 -5.74
CA ILE A 94 2.35 3.95 -4.48
C ILE A 94 2.52 5.09 -3.47
N GLY A 95 2.84 4.77 -2.22
CA GLY A 95 2.80 5.73 -1.11
C GLY A 95 4.00 6.68 -0.99
N LEU A 96 4.90 6.74 -1.96
CA LEU A 96 6.08 7.58 -1.91
C LEU A 96 5.78 9.00 -2.41
N SER A 97 6.18 10.01 -1.64
CA SER A 97 6.06 11.41 -2.06
C SER A 97 7.11 12.30 -1.38
N ASP A 98 7.43 13.43 -1.98
CA ASP A 98 8.26 14.49 -1.41
C ASP A 98 7.51 15.84 -1.33
N VAL A 99 6.17 15.80 -1.25
CA VAL A 99 5.29 16.98 -1.13
C VAL A 99 5.64 17.88 0.06
N HIS A 100 6.31 17.36 1.08
CA HIS A 100 6.72 18.11 2.27
C HIS A 100 8.00 18.91 2.05
N MET A 101 8.91 18.39 1.23
CA MET A 101 10.18 19.02 0.90
C MET A 101 10.77 18.32 -0.33
N GLU A 102 10.98 19.10 -1.39
CA GLU A 102 11.61 18.65 -2.64
C GLU A 102 12.88 17.82 -2.39
N GLY A 103 12.94 16.64 -3.01
CA GLY A 103 14.02 15.67 -2.87
C GLY A 103 14.06 14.89 -1.55
N ARG A 104 13.13 15.15 -0.62
CA ARG A 104 12.98 14.37 0.62
C ARG A 104 11.80 13.41 0.53
N TRP A 105 12.04 12.28 -0.06
CA TRP A 105 11.05 11.23 -0.26
C TRP A 105 10.65 10.57 1.05
N MET A 106 9.35 10.40 1.26
CA MET A 106 8.76 9.78 2.44
C MET A 106 7.61 8.86 2.06
N TRP A 107 7.50 7.73 2.74
CA TRP A 107 6.32 6.87 2.63
C TRP A 107 5.15 7.44 3.45
N SER A 108 3.92 7.35 2.91
CA SER A 108 2.70 7.82 3.59
C SER A 108 2.41 7.06 4.87
N ASP A 109 2.86 5.80 4.98
CA ASP A 109 2.73 4.99 6.20
C ASP A 109 3.78 5.33 7.29
N GLY A 110 4.70 6.25 7.01
CA GLY A 110 5.76 6.70 7.93
C GLY A 110 6.93 5.74 8.06
N SER A 111 7.00 4.69 7.24
CA SER A 111 8.17 3.79 7.21
C SER A 111 9.40 4.45 6.58
N GLU A 112 10.58 3.89 6.83
CA GLU A 112 11.84 4.36 6.27
C GLU A 112 11.90 4.10 4.75
N VAL A 113 12.53 5.01 4.00
CA VAL A 113 12.84 4.81 2.57
C VAL A 113 14.17 4.08 2.46
N ASP A 114 14.14 2.77 2.63
CA ASP A 114 15.31 1.87 2.65
C ASP A 114 15.53 1.13 1.33
N PHE A 115 14.62 1.31 0.38
CA PHE A 115 14.67 0.75 -0.96
C PHE A 115 14.21 1.78 -1.99
N ALA A 116 14.80 1.76 -3.18
CA ALA A 116 14.38 2.60 -4.30
C ALA A 116 14.54 1.87 -5.63
N LYS A 117 13.60 2.09 -6.55
CA LYS A 117 13.60 1.47 -7.87
C LYS A 117 13.21 2.46 -8.97
N TRP A 118 13.86 3.61 -8.98
CA TRP A 118 13.65 4.64 -9.98
C TRP A 118 13.96 4.13 -11.41
N TYR A 119 13.19 4.59 -12.37
CA TYR A 119 13.56 4.49 -13.78
C TYR A 119 14.77 5.40 -14.07
N GLU A 120 15.46 5.16 -15.19
CA GLU A 120 16.60 6.02 -15.60
C GLU A 120 16.19 7.48 -15.67
N ALA A 121 17.03 8.35 -15.13
CA ALA A 121 16.81 9.80 -15.03
C ALA A 121 15.57 10.22 -14.20
N GLN A 122 15.02 9.33 -13.38
CA GLN A 122 13.99 9.66 -12.40
C GLN A 122 14.58 9.75 -10.98
N PRO A 123 14.04 10.56 -10.08
CA PRO A 123 12.98 11.56 -10.27
C PRO A 123 13.48 12.78 -11.07
N ASN A 124 12.65 13.40 -11.89
CA ASN A 124 13.08 14.52 -12.76
C ASN A 124 12.09 15.68 -12.85
N GLY A 125 10.95 15.60 -12.17
CA GLY A 125 9.88 16.61 -12.21
C GLY A 125 10.09 17.81 -11.29
N GLY A 126 11.06 17.74 -10.37
CA GLY A 126 11.28 18.77 -9.36
C GLY A 126 9.99 19.11 -8.63
N VAL A 127 9.80 20.34 -8.22
CA VAL A 127 8.63 20.80 -7.44
C VAL A 127 7.25 20.59 -8.11
N THR A 128 7.20 20.09 -9.34
CA THR A 128 5.94 19.87 -10.08
C THR A 128 5.47 18.43 -10.05
N GLU A 129 6.35 17.46 -9.76
CA GLU A 129 6.05 16.03 -9.72
C GLU A 129 6.54 15.43 -8.40
N ASN A 130 5.66 15.42 -7.41
CA ASN A 130 6.00 15.08 -6.03
C ASN A 130 5.39 13.75 -5.55
N CYS A 131 4.74 12.98 -6.41
CA CYS A 131 4.11 11.71 -6.08
C CYS A 131 4.57 10.61 -7.02
N VAL A 132 4.61 9.36 -6.55
CA VAL A 132 5.26 8.28 -7.27
C VAL A 132 4.27 7.24 -7.77
N THR A 133 4.46 6.86 -9.04
CA THR A 133 3.85 5.69 -9.64
C THR A 133 4.88 4.58 -9.84
N THR A 134 4.42 3.34 -9.81
CA THR A 134 5.10 2.19 -10.41
C THR A 134 4.38 1.78 -11.70
N HIS A 135 5.04 0.99 -12.56
CA HIS A 135 4.52 0.55 -13.85
C HIS A 135 4.26 1.64 -14.88
N PHE A 136 5.23 1.89 -15.70
CA PHE A 136 5.09 2.55 -17.00
C PHE A 136 5.96 1.82 -18.04
N SER A 137 6.98 1.13 -17.60
CA SER A 137 7.91 0.35 -18.43
C SER A 137 8.58 -0.71 -17.56
N GLY A 138 7.75 -1.63 -17.00
CA GLY A 138 8.18 -2.60 -16.00
C GLY A 138 8.09 -2.05 -14.57
N PRO A 139 8.57 -2.80 -13.56
CA PRO A 139 8.42 -2.47 -12.14
C PRO A 139 9.38 -1.34 -11.70
N LYS A 140 9.30 -0.19 -12.32
CA LYS A 140 10.13 0.99 -12.07
C LYS A 140 9.27 2.15 -11.59
N TRP A 141 9.89 3.10 -10.88
CA TRP A 141 9.25 4.25 -10.28
C TRP A 141 9.46 5.51 -11.10
N PHE A 142 8.40 6.31 -11.16
CA PHE A 142 8.38 7.61 -11.84
C PHE A 142 7.70 8.63 -10.93
N ASP A 143 8.30 9.80 -10.77
CA ASP A 143 7.61 10.93 -10.16
C ASP A 143 6.53 11.48 -11.11
N ARG A 144 5.45 11.98 -10.54
CA ARG A 144 4.26 12.49 -11.24
C ARG A 144 3.62 13.63 -10.45
N ALA A 145 2.91 14.49 -11.17
CA ALA A 145 2.10 15.54 -10.55
C ALA A 145 0.96 14.92 -9.73
N CYS A 146 0.94 15.20 -8.42
CA CYS A 146 0.01 14.59 -7.47
C CYS A 146 -1.46 14.92 -7.74
N ASN A 147 -1.74 16.11 -8.29
CA ASN A 147 -3.08 16.70 -8.33
C ASN A 147 -3.75 16.67 -9.70
N SER A 148 -3.00 16.40 -10.76
CA SER A 148 -3.50 16.44 -12.14
C SER A 148 -3.55 15.08 -12.81
N ASN A 149 -2.80 14.10 -12.32
CA ASN A 149 -2.78 12.76 -12.85
C ASN A 149 -3.76 11.85 -12.08
N LEU A 150 -4.48 11.03 -12.82
CA LEU A 150 -5.45 10.08 -12.28
C LEU A 150 -4.95 8.66 -12.56
N TYR A 151 -4.60 7.91 -11.52
CA TYR A 151 -4.15 6.53 -11.63
C TYR A 151 -4.86 5.62 -10.63
N SER A 152 -4.95 4.34 -10.97
CA SER A 152 -5.24 3.26 -10.03
C SER A 152 -4.14 3.21 -8.97
N PHE A 153 -4.33 2.47 -7.90
CA PHE A 153 -3.40 2.49 -6.78
C PHE A 153 -3.36 1.16 -6.02
N VAL A 154 -2.31 0.99 -5.23
CA VAL A 154 -2.15 -0.15 -4.32
C VAL A 154 -2.13 0.34 -2.89
N CYS A 155 -3.03 -0.21 -2.06
CA CYS A 155 -3.01 -0.06 -0.61
C CYS A 155 -2.23 -1.21 0.04
N ALA A 156 -1.59 -0.92 1.18
CA ALA A 156 -0.96 -1.93 2.01
C ALA A 156 -1.19 -1.68 3.49
N LYS A 157 -1.29 -2.75 4.28
CA LYS A 157 -1.37 -2.72 5.75
C LYS A 157 -0.65 -3.92 6.33
N ARG A 158 -0.21 -3.82 7.57
CA ARG A 158 0.34 -4.97 8.30
C ARG A 158 -0.77 -5.97 8.59
N LEU A 159 -0.44 -7.25 8.51
CA LEU A 159 -1.30 -8.30 9.03
C LEU A 159 -1.35 -8.16 10.56
N CYS A 160 -2.54 -8.02 11.12
CA CYS A 160 -2.72 -8.04 12.57
C CYS A 160 -2.49 -9.47 13.06
N LYS A 161 -1.49 -9.66 13.93
CA LYS A 161 -1.21 -10.92 14.63
C LYS A 161 -1.94 -10.94 15.96
#